data_e177f68c1749a499621483d97fa06ee5
#
_entry.id   e177f68c1749a499621483d97fa06ee5
#
_cell.length_a   1.000
_cell.length_b   1.000
_cell.length_c   1.000
_cell.angle_alpha   90.00
_cell.angle_beta   90.00
_cell.angle_gamma   90.00
#
_symmetry.space_group_name_H-M   'P 1'
#
loop_
_entity.id
_entity.type
_entity.pdbx_description
1 polymer ?
#
loop_
_entity_poly.entity_id
_entity_poly.type
_entity_poly.pdbx_seq_one_letter_code
_entity_poly.pdbx_strand_id
1 'polypeptide(L)'
;MANDKFLFVVSGAAGTGKDSVVKALREAHPEIEKTVSATTRAPRPGEQEGVDYYYRTREQFQQLLENDQVVEHNFYNGNFYGTLREEVDKRLEAGKLVVLVIDVHGAANIRRMFPGATTVFLLPPSVEELEHRLRGRGTETEESIQERLATARQELAEQDKFTVKLVNNQIEPCAAELYQVICQRAGLQG
;
A
#
# COMPACT_ATOMS: atom_id res chain seq x y z
N MET A 1 1.33 -21.08 8.65
CA MET A 1 1.43 -19.85 7.85
C MET A 1 2.91 -19.59 7.63
N ALA A 2 3.47 -20.37 6.69
CA ALA A 2 4.94 -20.54 6.66
C ALA A 2 5.72 -19.42 5.97
N ASN A 3 5.08 -18.48 5.26
CA ASN A 3 5.79 -17.54 4.38
C ASN A 3 5.40 -16.06 4.56
N ASP A 4 4.70 -15.70 5.62
CA ASP A 4 4.30 -14.30 5.86
C ASP A 4 5.50 -13.34 6.09
N LYS A 5 6.70 -13.86 6.35
CA LYS A 5 7.95 -13.09 6.33
C LYS A 5 8.30 -12.52 4.93
N PHE A 6 7.66 -13.01 3.87
CA PHE A 6 7.80 -12.50 2.51
C PHE A 6 6.71 -11.47 2.15
N LEU A 7 5.86 -11.12 3.11
CA LEU A 7 4.84 -10.07 2.95
C LEU A 7 5.34 -8.76 3.53
N PHE A 8 5.35 -7.73 2.69
CA PHE A 8 5.77 -6.38 3.01
C PHE A 8 4.61 -5.41 2.79
N VAL A 9 4.32 -4.60 3.78
CA VAL A 9 3.29 -3.57 3.71
C VAL A 9 3.96 -2.21 3.68
N VAL A 10 3.74 -1.46 2.61
CA VAL A 10 4.18 -0.07 2.49
C VAL A 10 2.98 0.83 2.74
N SER A 11 3.04 1.58 3.83
CA SER A 11 2.01 2.52 4.23
C SER A 11 2.61 3.90 4.52
N GLY A 12 1.79 4.85 4.89
CA GLY A 12 2.17 6.23 5.17
C GLY A 12 1.09 7.19 4.74
N ALA A 13 1.20 8.46 5.14
CA ALA A 13 0.20 9.49 4.85
C ALA A 13 0.00 9.70 3.34
N ALA A 14 -1.17 10.24 2.99
CA ALA A 14 -1.42 10.68 1.62
C ALA A 14 -0.36 11.70 1.18
N GLY A 15 0.19 11.55 -0.04
CA GLY A 15 1.24 12.45 -0.55
C GLY A 15 2.68 12.04 -0.21
N THR A 16 2.92 10.98 0.59
CA THR A 16 4.28 10.51 0.91
C THR A 16 4.98 9.77 -0.24
N GLY A 17 4.30 9.49 -1.36
CA GLY A 17 4.91 8.90 -2.55
C GLY A 17 4.98 7.38 -2.55
N LYS A 18 4.14 6.68 -1.77
CA LYS A 18 4.12 5.20 -1.67
C LYS A 18 4.10 4.49 -3.03
N ASP A 19 3.18 4.89 -3.90
CA ASP A 19 3.04 4.25 -5.22
C ASP A 19 4.27 4.48 -6.10
N SER A 20 4.86 5.68 -6.05
CA SER A 20 6.06 6.01 -6.82
C SER A 20 7.29 5.23 -6.35
N VAL A 21 7.47 5.11 -5.03
CA VAL A 21 8.57 4.33 -4.44
C VAL A 21 8.44 2.85 -4.77
N VAL A 22 7.24 2.27 -4.62
CA VAL A 22 7.00 0.86 -4.93
C VAL A 22 7.09 0.59 -6.44
N LYS A 23 6.70 1.56 -7.28
CA LYS A 23 6.90 1.46 -8.72
C LYS A 23 8.40 1.40 -9.07
N ALA A 24 9.20 2.34 -8.57
CA ALA A 24 10.65 2.37 -8.79
C ALA A 24 11.33 1.09 -8.25
N LEU A 25 10.93 0.62 -7.06
CA LEU A 25 11.38 -0.64 -6.50
C LEU A 25 11.16 -1.81 -7.47
N ARG A 26 9.95 -1.95 -8.02
CA ARG A 26 9.59 -3.06 -8.91
C ARG A 26 10.20 -2.96 -10.30
N GLU A 27 10.48 -1.75 -10.77
CA GLU A 27 11.22 -1.52 -12.02
C GLU A 27 12.68 -1.97 -11.89
N ALA A 28 13.30 -1.76 -10.73
CA ALA A 28 14.68 -2.21 -10.44
C ALA A 28 14.73 -3.68 -10.03
N HIS A 29 13.68 -4.22 -9.41
CA HIS A 29 13.60 -5.56 -8.81
C HIS A 29 12.32 -6.28 -9.23
N PRO A 30 12.27 -6.85 -10.46
CA PRO A 30 11.07 -7.50 -11.02
C PRO A 30 10.60 -8.75 -10.26
N GLU A 31 11.46 -9.33 -9.41
CA GLU A 31 11.13 -10.46 -8.53
C GLU A 31 10.14 -10.07 -7.41
N ILE A 32 9.96 -8.76 -7.15
CA ILE A 32 9.00 -8.25 -6.17
C ILE A 32 7.63 -8.08 -6.84
N GLU A 33 6.65 -8.78 -6.33
CA GLU A 33 5.30 -8.76 -6.86
C GLU A 33 4.38 -7.86 -6.04
N LYS A 34 3.56 -7.06 -6.72
CA LYS A 34 2.45 -6.30 -6.12
C LYS A 34 1.15 -7.08 -6.37
N THR A 35 0.28 -7.14 -5.37
CA THR A 35 -1.05 -7.70 -5.54
C THR A 35 -1.93 -6.81 -6.40
N VAL A 36 -2.90 -7.42 -7.09
CA VAL A 36 -3.97 -6.71 -7.79
C VAL A 36 -5.14 -6.52 -6.83
N SER A 37 -5.54 -5.28 -6.60
CA SER A 37 -6.66 -4.96 -5.72
C SER A 37 -8.00 -5.19 -6.41
N ALA A 38 -9.04 -5.50 -5.64
CA ALA A 38 -10.42 -5.44 -6.09
C ALA A 38 -11.00 -4.03 -5.87
N THR A 39 -11.91 -3.61 -6.75
CA THR A 39 -12.62 -2.33 -6.61
C THR A 39 -14.05 -2.41 -7.14
N THR A 40 -14.95 -1.58 -6.58
CA THR A 40 -16.31 -1.40 -7.10
C THR A 40 -16.43 -0.25 -8.10
N ARG A 41 -15.33 0.46 -8.35
CA ARG A 41 -15.25 1.49 -9.39
C ARG A 41 -15.30 0.83 -10.79
N ALA A 42 -16.04 1.43 -11.69
CA ALA A 42 -16.01 1.01 -13.09
C ALA A 42 -14.59 1.17 -13.69
N PRO A 43 -14.16 0.28 -14.59
CA PRO A 43 -12.88 0.41 -15.28
C PRO A 43 -12.81 1.70 -16.10
N ARG A 44 -11.64 2.31 -16.13
CA ARG A 44 -11.35 3.46 -17.00
C ARG A 44 -10.90 2.97 -18.38
N PRO A 45 -10.97 3.82 -19.43
CA PRO A 45 -10.41 3.46 -20.73
C PRO A 45 -8.96 3.01 -20.64
N GLY A 46 -8.65 1.81 -21.15
CA GLY A 46 -7.32 1.21 -21.12
C GLY A 46 -6.99 0.33 -19.90
N GLU A 47 -7.79 0.39 -18.83
CA GLU A 47 -7.63 -0.51 -17.68
C GLU A 47 -8.15 -1.93 -18.00
N GLN A 48 -7.49 -2.95 -17.45
CA GLN A 48 -7.78 -4.36 -17.72
C GLN A 48 -8.10 -5.13 -16.43
N GLU A 49 -9.13 -6.00 -16.50
CA GLU A 49 -9.49 -6.93 -15.43
C GLU A 49 -8.32 -7.84 -15.06
N GLY A 50 -8.03 -7.93 -13.76
CA GLY A 50 -6.97 -8.78 -13.22
C GLY A 50 -5.54 -8.25 -13.44
N VAL A 51 -5.39 -7.09 -14.07
CA VAL A 51 -4.10 -6.40 -14.28
C VAL A 51 -4.05 -5.11 -13.47
N ASP A 52 -5.00 -4.21 -13.71
CA ASP A 52 -5.11 -2.95 -12.97
C ASP A 52 -5.91 -3.15 -11.68
N TYR A 53 -7.07 -3.77 -11.81
CA TYR A 53 -7.97 -4.14 -10.72
C TYR A 53 -8.76 -5.41 -11.04
N TYR A 54 -9.30 -6.06 -10.00
CA TYR A 54 -10.44 -6.94 -10.08
C TYR A 54 -11.71 -6.10 -9.91
N TYR A 55 -12.46 -5.86 -10.99
CA TYR A 55 -13.67 -5.04 -10.95
C TYR A 55 -14.86 -5.87 -10.45
N ARG A 56 -15.51 -5.42 -9.38
CA ARG A 56 -16.61 -6.10 -8.72
C ARG A 56 -17.81 -5.17 -8.58
N THR A 57 -19.02 -5.73 -8.59
CA THR A 57 -20.17 -4.95 -8.12
C THR A 57 -20.10 -4.75 -6.62
N ARG A 58 -20.91 -3.83 -6.07
CA ARG A 58 -20.98 -3.63 -4.62
C ARG A 58 -21.43 -4.89 -3.90
N GLU A 59 -22.40 -5.60 -4.46
CA GLU A 59 -22.92 -6.86 -3.93
C GLU A 59 -21.84 -7.96 -3.93
N GLN A 60 -21.08 -8.07 -5.01
CA GLN A 60 -19.94 -9.00 -5.09
C GLN A 60 -18.85 -8.66 -4.07
N PHE A 61 -18.53 -7.36 -3.92
CA PHE A 61 -17.51 -6.94 -2.95
C PHE A 61 -17.99 -7.20 -1.51
N GLN A 62 -19.27 -6.98 -1.22
CA GLN A 62 -19.85 -7.30 0.07
C GLN A 62 -19.79 -8.80 0.37
N GLN A 63 -20.08 -9.66 -0.60
CA GLN A 63 -19.93 -11.11 -0.46
C GLN A 63 -18.48 -11.52 -0.17
N LEU A 64 -17.49 -10.86 -0.80
CA LEU A 64 -16.07 -11.10 -0.52
C LEU A 64 -15.72 -10.76 0.94
N LEU A 65 -16.28 -9.65 1.48
CA LEU A 65 -16.10 -9.27 2.87
C LEU A 65 -16.74 -10.27 3.84
N GLU A 66 -17.98 -10.67 3.58
CA GLU A 66 -18.73 -11.62 4.41
C GLU A 66 -18.08 -13.02 4.47
N ASN A 67 -17.34 -13.38 3.42
CA ASN A 67 -16.63 -14.66 3.32
C ASN A 67 -15.14 -14.56 3.74
N ASP A 68 -14.70 -13.47 4.39
CA ASP A 68 -13.31 -13.24 4.78
C ASP A 68 -12.29 -13.34 3.63
N GLN A 69 -12.74 -13.05 2.39
CA GLN A 69 -11.92 -13.13 1.18
C GLN A 69 -11.15 -11.83 0.88
N VAL A 70 -11.28 -10.81 1.74
CA VAL A 70 -10.55 -9.55 1.66
C VAL A 70 -9.71 -9.38 2.92
N VAL A 71 -8.40 -9.18 2.76
CA VAL A 71 -7.48 -9.03 3.90
C VAL A 71 -7.44 -7.61 4.46
N GLU A 72 -7.75 -6.64 3.62
CA GLU A 72 -7.93 -5.23 3.99
C GLU A 72 -8.83 -4.53 2.96
N HIS A 73 -9.54 -3.51 3.37
CA HIS A 73 -10.32 -2.69 2.44
C HIS A 73 -10.46 -1.26 2.95
N ASN A 74 -10.75 -0.35 2.02
CA ASN A 74 -11.07 1.04 2.27
C ASN A 74 -12.24 1.48 1.38
N PHE A 75 -12.99 2.48 1.84
CA PHE A 75 -14.04 3.15 1.06
C PHE A 75 -13.58 4.56 0.71
N TYR A 76 -13.39 4.82 -0.57
CA TYR A 76 -12.90 6.10 -1.06
C TYR A 76 -13.68 6.55 -2.30
N ASN A 77 -14.08 7.81 -2.31
CA ASN A 77 -14.81 8.44 -3.43
C ASN A 77 -15.99 7.58 -3.94
N GLY A 78 -16.81 7.06 -3.02
CA GLY A 78 -18.00 6.30 -3.35
C GLY A 78 -17.77 4.84 -3.74
N ASN A 79 -16.54 4.33 -3.71
CA ASN A 79 -16.17 2.98 -4.12
C ASN A 79 -15.36 2.25 -3.04
N PHE A 80 -15.54 0.93 -3.00
CA PHE A 80 -14.68 0.06 -2.23
C PHE A 80 -13.40 -0.27 -3.01
N TYR A 81 -12.31 -0.41 -2.27
CA TYR A 81 -11.03 -0.93 -2.72
C TYR A 81 -10.54 -1.91 -1.68
N GLY A 82 -9.94 -3.01 -2.08
CA GLY A 82 -9.41 -3.97 -1.11
C GLY A 82 -8.49 -5.00 -1.74
N THR A 83 -7.67 -5.62 -0.91
CA THR A 83 -6.75 -6.67 -1.32
C THR A 83 -7.40 -8.03 -1.10
N LEU A 84 -7.47 -8.83 -2.15
CA LEU A 84 -8.01 -10.18 -2.08
C LEU A 84 -7.04 -11.12 -1.33
N ARG A 85 -7.57 -11.94 -0.44
CA ARG A 85 -6.81 -12.96 0.29
C ARG A 85 -6.09 -13.91 -0.67
N GLU A 86 -6.79 -14.38 -1.70
CA GLU A 86 -6.25 -15.29 -2.71
C GLU A 86 -5.00 -14.70 -3.40
N GLU A 87 -5.01 -13.40 -3.69
CA GLU A 87 -3.88 -12.70 -4.30
C GLU A 87 -2.63 -12.73 -3.41
N VAL A 88 -2.80 -12.61 -2.11
CA VAL A 88 -1.70 -12.68 -1.13
C VAL A 88 -1.25 -14.12 -0.96
N ASP A 89 -2.18 -15.03 -0.64
CA ASP A 89 -1.87 -16.41 -0.30
C ASP A 89 -1.16 -17.12 -1.46
N LYS A 90 -1.68 -17.01 -2.68
CA LYS A 90 -1.09 -17.60 -3.90
C LYS A 90 0.38 -17.20 -4.12
N ARG A 91 0.70 -15.93 -3.91
CA ARG A 91 2.07 -15.44 -4.08
C ARG A 91 2.98 -15.89 -2.95
N LEU A 92 2.52 -15.86 -1.72
CA LEU A 92 3.28 -16.34 -0.57
C LEU A 92 3.55 -17.86 -0.64
N GLU A 93 2.57 -18.65 -1.08
CA GLU A 93 2.73 -20.08 -1.32
C GLU A 93 3.75 -20.36 -2.44
N ALA A 94 3.79 -19.51 -3.47
CA ALA A 94 4.80 -19.57 -4.52
C ALA A 94 6.18 -19.06 -4.09
N GLY A 95 6.35 -18.63 -2.83
CA GLY A 95 7.62 -18.13 -2.28
C GLY A 95 8.04 -16.76 -2.83
N LYS A 96 7.07 -15.96 -3.31
CA LYS A 96 7.33 -14.63 -3.87
C LYS A 96 7.46 -13.57 -2.79
N LEU A 97 8.28 -12.55 -3.06
CA LEU A 97 8.33 -11.32 -2.28
C LEU A 97 7.11 -10.46 -2.65
N VAL A 98 6.21 -10.25 -1.72
CA VAL A 98 4.92 -9.60 -1.97
C VAL A 98 4.89 -8.23 -1.30
N VAL A 99 4.56 -7.20 -2.06
CA VAL A 99 4.39 -5.83 -1.54
C VAL A 99 2.94 -5.39 -1.67
N LEU A 100 2.35 -4.95 -0.54
CA LEU A 100 1.07 -4.27 -0.47
C LEU A 100 1.31 -2.76 -0.29
N VAL A 101 0.57 -1.94 -1.04
CA VAL A 101 0.53 -0.48 -0.85
C VAL A 101 -0.86 -0.13 -0.35
N ILE A 102 -0.97 0.15 0.95
CA ILE A 102 -2.25 0.33 1.63
C ILE A 102 -2.17 1.47 2.66
N ASP A 103 -3.32 1.91 3.18
CA ASP A 103 -3.38 2.91 4.23
C ASP A 103 -3.03 2.32 5.61
N VAL A 104 -3.02 3.17 6.63
CA VAL A 104 -2.66 2.78 8.00
C VAL A 104 -3.67 1.82 8.63
N HIS A 105 -4.94 1.90 8.23
CA HIS A 105 -6.01 1.02 8.73
C HIS A 105 -5.87 -0.38 8.12
N GLY A 106 -5.63 -0.46 6.81
CA GLY A 106 -5.33 -1.70 6.11
C GLY A 106 -4.09 -2.39 6.69
N ALA A 107 -3.03 -1.61 6.98
CA ALA A 107 -1.82 -2.12 7.61
C ALA A 107 -2.07 -2.73 9.00
N ALA A 108 -3.00 -2.17 9.79
CA ALA A 108 -3.39 -2.74 11.08
C ALA A 108 -4.05 -4.12 10.93
N ASN A 109 -4.89 -4.30 9.91
CA ASN A 109 -5.52 -5.60 9.61
C ASN A 109 -4.47 -6.64 9.19
N ILE A 110 -3.53 -6.25 8.31
CA ILE A 110 -2.46 -7.17 7.88
C ILE A 110 -1.59 -7.60 9.05
N ARG A 111 -1.18 -6.71 9.96
CA ARG A 111 -0.40 -7.09 11.16
C ARG A 111 -1.09 -8.15 12.02
N ARG A 112 -2.42 -8.08 12.11
CA ARG A 112 -3.23 -9.07 12.87
C ARG A 112 -3.29 -10.42 12.17
N MET A 113 -3.44 -10.42 10.83
CA MET A 113 -3.65 -11.63 10.03
C MET A 113 -2.35 -12.33 9.66
N PHE A 114 -1.27 -11.57 9.48
CA PHE A 114 0.05 -12.01 9.06
C PHE A 114 1.12 -11.48 10.04
N PRO A 115 1.27 -12.08 11.23
CA PRO A 115 2.19 -11.57 12.26
C PRO A 115 3.66 -11.52 11.84
N GLY A 116 4.07 -12.32 10.86
CA GLY A 116 5.42 -12.32 10.29
C GLY A 116 5.65 -11.25 9.21
N ALA A 117 4.59 -10.54 8.78
CA ALA A 117 4.70 -9.50 7.77
C ALA A 117 5.51 -8.29 8.29
N THR A 118 6.34 -7.73 7.40
CA THR A 118 7.06 -6.48 7.70
C THR A 118 6.25 -5.29 7.27
N THR A 119 5.96 -4.38 8.20
CA THR A 119 5.25 -3.12 7.90
C THR A 119 6.24 -1.96 7.85
N VAL A 120 6.22 -1.23 6.74
CA VAL A 120 7.07 -0.08 6.46
C VAL A 120 6.23 1.18 6.37
N PHE A 121 6.57 2.20 7.14
CA PHE A 121 5.92 3.49 7.09
C PHE A 121 6.79 4.48 6.31
N LEU A 122 6.25 5.02 5.21
CA LEU A 122 6.92 6.09 4.48
C LEU A 122 6.57 7.44 5.08
N LEU A 123 7.61 8.16 5.48
CA LEU A 123 7.55 9.52 5.99
C LEU A 123 7.89 10.52 4.88
N PRO A 124 7.27 11.69 4.85
CA PRO A 124 7.78 12.81 4.08
C PRO A 124 9.04 13.37 4.76
N PRO A 125 9.90 14.13 4.07
CA PRO A 125 11.05 14.80 4.69
C PRO A 125 10.64 15.80 5.78
N SER A 126 9.51 16.48 5.56
CA SER A 126 8.87 17.38 6.53
C SER A 126 7.37 17.49 6.28
N VAL A 127 6.64 18.09 7.22
CA VAL A 127 5.20 18.36 7.06
C VAL A 127 4.97 19.43 5.97
N GLU A 128 5.87 20.40 5.86
CA GLU A 128 5.83 21.46 4.83
C GLU A 128 5.99 20.86 3.43
N GLU A 129 6.91 19.92 3.27
CA GLU A 129 7.09 19.21 2.00
C GLU A 129 5.86 18.36 1.66
N LEU A 130 5.24 17.73 2.65
CA LEU A 130 3.98 16.99 2.45
C LEU A 130 2.87 17.93 1.96
N GLU A 131 2.72 19.10 2.59
CA GLU A 131 1.76 20.11 2.16
C GLU A 131 2.03 20.57 0.72
N HIS A 132 3.30 20.85 0.39
CA HIS A 132 3.71 21.23 -0.96
C HIS A 132 3.32 20.14 -1.99
N ARG A 133 3.58 18.87 -1.69
CA ARG A 133 3.21 17.74 -2.57
C ARG A 133 1.69 17.59 -2.73
N LEU A 134 0.93 17.83 -1.67
CA LEU A 134 -0.54 17.79 -1.75
C LEU A 134 -1.10 18.93 -2.59
N ARG A 135 -0.55 20.15 -2.47
CA ARG A 135 -0.93 21.33 -3.26
C ARG A 135 -0.53 21.20 -4.74
N GLY A 136 0.60 20.55 -5.02
CA GLY A 136 1.16 20.42 -6.38
C GLY A 136 0.31 19.61 -7.38
N ARG A 137 -0.75 18.93 -6.94
CA ARG A 137 -1.68 18.21 -7.83
C ARG A 137 -2.64 19.11 -8.60
N GLY A 138 -2.79 20.40 -8.22
CA GLY A 138 -3.36 21.47 -9.05
C GLY A 138 -4.86 21.46 -9.31
N THR A 139 -5.62 20.49 -8.78
CA THR A 139 -7.04 20.32 -9.07
C THR A 139 -7.95 20.42 -7.83
N GLU A 140 -7.40 20.79 -6.68
CA GLU A 140 -8.12 20.71 -5.40
C GLU A 140 -8.39 22.12 -4.84
N THR A 141 -9.51 22.26 -4.11
CA THR A 141 -9.82 23.49 -3.39
C THR A 141 -9.00 23.57 -2.10
N GLU A 142 -8.86 24.75 -1.52
CA GLU A 142 -8.13 24.95 -0.27
C GLU A 142 -8.76 24.14 0.88
N GLU A 143 -10.08 24.03 0.94
CA GLU A 143 -10.80 23.24 1.92
C GLU A 143 -10.42 21.74 1.81
N SER A 144 -10.39 21.20 0.58
CA SER A 144 -9.98 19.81 0.32
C SER A 144 -8.52 19.57 0.74
N ILE A 145 -7.62 20.53 0.50
CA ILE A 145 -6.22 20.44 0.93
C ILE A 145 -6.12 20.40 2.45
N GLN A 146 -6.86 21.26 3.16
CA GLN A 146 -6.86 21.30 4.62
C GLN A 146 -7.40 20.01 5.24
N GLU A 147 -8.46 19.42 4.68
CA GLU A 147 -9.00 18.13 5.11
C GLU A 147 -7.96 17.01 4.92
N ARG A 148 -7.27 17.00 3.79
CA ARG A 148 -6.22 16.00 3.51
C ARG A 148 -5.01 16.18 4.41
N LEU A 149 -4.62 17.41 4.75
CA LEU A 149 -3.55 17.69 5.71
C LEU A 149 -3.94 17.23 7.11
N ALA A 150 -5.18 17.46 7.52
CA ALA A 150 -5.68 16.98 8.82
C ALA A 150 -5.64 15.44 8.88
N THR A 151 -6.11 14.76 7.83
CA THR A 151 -6.03 13.29 7.71
C THR A 151 -4.58 12.81 7.73
N ALA A 152 -3.70 13.45 6.96
CA ALA A 152 -2.29 13.08 6.90
C ALA A 152 -1.56 13.23 8.25
N ARG A 153 -1.91 14.24 9.05
CA ARG A 153 -1.38 14.37 10.43
C ARG A 153 -1.83 13.23 11.34
N GLN A 154 -3.09 12.80 11.22
CA GLN A 154 -3.59 11.63 11.96
C GLN A 154 -2.87 10.35 11.53
N GLU A 155 -2.70 10.15 10.22
CA GLU A 155 -1.96 8.99 9.68
C GLU A 155 -0.49 9.00 10.11
N LEU A 156 0.19 10.17 10.14
CA LEU A 156 1.57 10.30 10.62
C LEU A 156 1.73 9.93 12.10
N ALA A 157 0.70 10.14 12.93
CA ALA A 157 0.72 9.74 14.33
C ALA A 157 0.74 8.20 14.52
N GLU A 158 0.36 7.43 13.49
CA GLU A 158 0.36 5.96 13.53
C GLU A 158 1.75 5.33 13.24
N GLN A 159 2.76 6.14 12.88
CA GLN A 159 4.07 5.67 12.42
C GLN A 159 4.78 4.73 13.41
N ASP A 160 4.59 4.92 14.72
CA ASP A 160 5.26 4.11 15.76
C ASP A 160 4.70 2.68 15.87
N LYS A 161 3.59 2.40 15.20
CA LYS A 161 3.00 1.07 15.12
C LYS A 161 3.63 0.21 14.00
N PHE A 162 4.53 0.77 13.20
CA PHE A 162 5.17 0.10 12.07
C PHE A 162 6.56 -0.41 12.43
N THR A 163 6.95 -1.52 11.80
CA THR A 163 8.23 -2.20 12.06
C THR A 163 9.42 -1.37 11.61
N VAL A 164 9.28 -0.66 10.48
CA VAL A 164 10.34 0.15 9.86
C VAL A 164 9.75 1.49 9.44
N LYS A 165 10.56 2.55 9.56
CA LYS A 165 10.25 3.88 9.06
C LYS A 165 11.31 4.28 8.04
N LEU A 166 10.88 4.75 6.86
CA LEU A 166 11.75 5.27 5.80
C LEU A 166 11.32 6.69 5.43
N VAL A 167 12.28 7.57 5.23
CA VAL A 167 12.00 8.95 4.80
C VAL A 167 12.11 9.04 3.28
N ASN A 168 11.01 9.34 2.60
CA ASN A 168 11.00 9.55 1.16
C ASN A 168 11.36 10.99 0.80
N ASN A 169 12.65 11.27 0.79
CA ASN A 169 13.20 12.54 0.27
C ASN A 169 13.30 12.48 -1.26
N GLN A 170 13.78 11.38 -1.81
CA GLN A 170 13.89 11.09 -3.24
C GLN A 170 13.44 9.66 -3.49
N ILE A 171 12.77 9.44 -4.62
CA ILE A 171 12.09 8.16 -4.92
C ILE A 171 13.09 7.01 -5.02
N GLU A 172 14.12 7.15 -5.85
CA GLU A 172 15.08 6.07 -6.15
C GLU A 172 15.90 5.67 -4.91
N PRO A 173 16.48 6.59 -4.13
CA PRO A 173 17.15 6.24 -2.88
C PRO A 173 16.22 5.56 -1.87
N CYS A 174 14.99 6.05 -1.71
CA CYS A 174 14.02 5.45 -0.82
C CYS A 174 13.61 4.04 -1.29
N ALA A 175 13.48 3.80 -2.60
CA ALA A 175 13.22 2.49 -3.18
C ALA A 175 14.39 1.51 -2.91
N ALA A 176 15.64 1.99 -3.02
CA ALA A 176 16.81 1.20 -2.69
C ALA A 176 16.89 0.84 -1.19
N GLU A 177 16.58 1.78 -0.29
CA GLU A 177 16.49 1.49 1.15
C GLU A 177 15.37 0.46 1.44
N LEU A 178 14.20 0.60 0.79
CA LEU A 178 13.10 -0.34 0.91
C LEU A 178 13.53 -1.75 0.45
N TYR A 179 14.29 -1.86 -0.63
CA TYR A 179 14.83 -3.13 -1.09
C TYR A 179 15.77 -3.77 -0.05
N GLN A 180 16.66 -2.99 0.57
CA GLN A 180 17.53 -3.49 1.64
C GLN A 180 16.73 -4.03 2.84
N VAL A 181 15.65 -3.34 3.22
CA VAL A 181 14.74 -3.83 4.26
C VAL A 181 14.11 -5.16 3.85
N ILE A 182 13.66 -5.28 2.60
CA ILE A 182 13.05 -6.51 2.08
C ILE A 182 14.06 -7.67 2.13
N CYS A 183 15.28 -7.49 1.61
CA CYS A 183 16.31 -8.50 1.63
C CYS A 183 16.65 -8.96 3.04
N GLN A 184 16.88 -8.02 3.96
CA GLN A 184 17.21 -8.31 5.35
C GLN A 184 16.11 -9.12 6.04
N ARG A 185 14.84 -8.71 5.86
CA ARG A 185 13.69 -9.34 6.53
C ARG A 185 13.32 -10.69 5.90
N ALA A 186 13.49 -10.84 4.60
CA ALA A 186 13.32 -12.12 3.92
C ALA A 186 14.46 -13.11 4.16
N GLY A 187 15.61 -12.66 4.68
CA GLY A 187 16.81 -13.47 4.87
C GLY A 187 17.55 -13.72 3.55
N LEU A 188 17.47 -12.79 2.62
CA LEU A 188 18.19 -12.82 1.35
C LEU A 188 19.54 -12.09 1.48
N GLN A 189 20.55 -12.59 0.79
CA GLN A 189 21.80 -11.84 0.61
C GLN A 189 21.53 -10.74 -0.43
N GLY A 190 21.66 -9.48 -0.01
CA GLY A 190 21.54 -8.32 -0.89
C GLY A 190 22.78 -8.08 -1.73
#